data_41e29f89dffaecea6c2638baca759428
#
_entry.id   41e29f89dffaecea6c2638baca759428
#
_cell.length_a   1.000
_cell.length_b   1.000
_cell.length_c   1.000
_cell.angle_alpha   90.00
_cell.angle_beta   90.00
_cell.angle_gamma   90.00
#
_symmetry.space_group_name_H-M   'P 1'
#
loop_
_entity.id
_entity.type
_entity.pdbx_description
1 polymer ?
#
loop_
_entity_poly.entity_id
_entity_poly.type
_entity_poly.pdbx_seq_one_letter_code
_entity_poly.pdbx_strand_id
1 'polypeptide(L)'
;MEVTVNRRKWGIISLTGTVGFFFAIAPVLDPYIVIEIGSGFTLKINDVIMLFLTMLCFSKSYRFERKTGFLCIWLLGLGLIGIFGNLASNTDMANSFKNLIVWLIYAVCLTYLWKTPCRDKFLQWIEIIAIIASILVILQFVSGYVGIGMWDGRIPGLALGKYDGWAGYIDVNTGDIRPNGIFQEASYLGIYVSVAYVQAFKEEKIKRMLLYAISMLMTTSVVAIIILVTTTVLILIMKLSL
;
A
#
# COMPACT_ATOMS: atom_id res chain seq x y z
N MET A 1 0.60 -20.46 -48.36
CA MET A 1 1.46 -20.62 -47.17
C MET A 1 1.72 -19.26 -46.60
N GLU A 2 0.77 -18.71 -45.80
CA GLU A 2 0.87 -17.37 -45.25
C GLU A 2 1.66 -17.44 -43.93
N VAL A 3 2.81 -16.81 -43.92
CA VAL A 3 3.65 -16.63 -42.77
C VAL A 3 3.04 -15.51 -41.93
N THR A 4 2.22 -15.86 -40.92
CA THR A 4 1.75 -14.93 -39.91
C THR A 4 2.92 -14.50 -39.05
N VAL A 5 3.53 -13.35 -39.38
CA VAL A 5 4.52 -12.69 -38.54
C VAL A 5 3.83 -12.20 -37.26
N ASN A 6 4.01 -12.97 -36.19
CA ASN A 6 3.57 -12.62 -34.84
C ASN A 6 4.44 -11.46 -34.35
N ARG A 7 4.06 -10.21 -34.69
CA ARG A 7 4.68 -9.00 -34.13
C ARG A 7 4.36 -8.98 -32.62
N ARG A 8 5.28 -9.49 -31.81
CA ARG A 8 5.33 -9.17 -30.39
C ARG A 8 5.33 -7.65 -30.28
N LYS A 9 4.19 -7.08 -29.88
CA LYS A 9 4.08 -5.66 -29.51
C LYS A 9 4.93 -5.41 -28.27
N TRP A 10 6.20 -5.18 -28.46
CA TRP A 10 7.05 -4.52 -27.49
C TRP A 10 6.66 -3.04 -27.51
N GLY A 11 6.25 -2.51 -26.34
CA GLY A 11 6.23 -1.08 -26.13
C GLY A 11 4.93 -0.38 -26.49
N ILE A 12 3.94 -0.50 -25.69
CA ILE A 12 3.17 0.60 -25.11
C ILE A 12 2.88 0.09 -23.72
N ILE A 13 3.42 0.76 -22.70
CA ILE A 13 2.91 0.60 -21.34
C ILE A 13 1.43 0.87 -21.47
N SER A 14 0.61 -0.17 -21.41
CA SER A 14 -0.82 0.00 -21.66
C SER A 14 -1.34 0.91 -20.56
N LEU A 15 -2.22 1.85 -20.86
CA LEU A 15 -2.81 2.75 -19.86
C LEU A 15 -3.28 1.96 -18.61
N THR A 16 -3.78 0.75 -18.82
CA THR A 16 -4.16 -0.18 -17.75
C THR A 16 -2.99 -0.62 -16.88
N GLY A 17 -1.82 -0.85 -17.49
CA GLY A 17 -0.59 -1.20 -16.76
C GLY A 17 -0.08 -0.04 -15.92
N THR A 18 -0.08 1.17 -16.49
CA THR A 18 0.32 2.40 -15.80
C THR A 18 -0.59 2.71 -14.62
N VAL A 19 -1.91 2.65 -14.81
CA VAL A 19 -2.89 2.85 -13.73
C VAL A 19 -2.70 1.81 -12.63
N GLY A 20 -2.56 0.53 -12.97
CA GLY A 20 -2.31 -0.53 -12.00
C GLY A 20 -1.01 -0.31 -11.21
N PHE A 21 0.06 0.13 -11.87
CA PHE A 21 1.33 0.46 -11.21
C PHE A 21 1.17 1.60 -10.20
N PHE A 22 0.57 2.73 -10.60
CA PHE A 22 0.39 3.86 -9.69
C PHE A 22 -0.46 3.52 -8.47
N PHE A 23 -1.50 2.71 -8.62
CA PHE A 23 -2.24 2.21 -7.47
C PHE A 23 -1.40 1.32 -6.55
N ALA A 24 -0.54 0.47 -7.12
CA ALA A 24 0.29 -0.43 -6.33
C ALA A 24 1.43 0.29 -5.61
N ILE A 25 2.04 1.32 -6.20
CA ILE A 25 3.17 2.05 -5.62
C ILE A 25 2.73 3.15 -4.64
N ALA A 26 1.49 3.63 -4.74
CA ALA A 26 0.97 4.73 -3.95
C ALA A 26 1.21 4.58 -2.42
N PRO A 27 0.97 3.40 -1.79
CA PRO A 27 1.24 3.21 -0.37
C PRO A 27 2.72 3.30 0.01
N VAL A 28 3.63 2.95 -0.91
CA VAL A 28 5.08 3.08 -0.71
C VAL A 28 5.52 4.54 -0.73
N LEU A 29 4.82 5.37 -1.51
CA LEU A 29 5.12 6.79 -1.69
C LEU A 29 4.38 7.70 -0.70
N ASP A 30 3.53 7.13 0.17
CA ASP A 30 2.75 7.91 1.15
C ASP A 30 3.58 8.77 2.12
N PRO A 31 4.78 8.36 2.60
CA PRO A 31 5.59 9.18 3.49
C PRO A 31 6.22 10.41 2.85
N TYR A 32 6.32 10.43 1.51
CA TYR A 32 7.07 11.45 0.79
C TYR A 32 6.20 12.63 0.40
N ILE A 33 6.72 13.85 0.66
CA ILE A 33 6.02 15.11 0.41
C ILE A 33 6.44 15.75 -0.93
N VAL A 34 5.48 16.43 -1.55
CA VAL A 34 5.73 17.31 -2.69
C VAL A 34 5.89 18.75 -2.22
N ILE A 35 4.98 19.21 -1.37
CA ILE A 35 4.95 20.60 -0.85
C ILE A 35 4.44 20.57 0.59
N GLU A 36 5.06 21.36 1.44
CA GLU A 36 4.59 21.67 2.78
C GLU A 36 4.25 23.16 2.85
N ILE A 37 2.99 23.48 3.20
CA ILE A 37 2.50 24.87 3.27
C ILE A 37 2.15 25.18 4.72
N GLY A 38 2.96 26.04 5.34
CA GLY A 38 2.76 26.43 6.74
C GLY A 38 2.91 25.27 7.73
N SER A 39 2.32 25.40 8.90
CA SER A 39 2.43 24.39 9.98
C SER A 39 1.41 23.26 9.89
N GLY A 40 0.52 23.24 8.90
CA GLY A 40 -0.63 22.35 8.97
C GLY A 40 -1.03 21.63 7.68
N PHE A 41 -0.52 22.00 6.50
CA PHE A 41 -0.93 21.37 5.26
C PHE A 41 0.27 20.76 4.51
N THR A 42 0.27 19.45 4.40
CA THR A 42 1.25 18.68 3.61
C THR A 42 0.58 18.03 2.41
N LEU A 43 1.08 18.29 1.21
CA LEU A 43 0.70 17.56 0.00
C LEU A 43 1.71 16.45 -0.23
N LYS A 44 1.26 15.20 -0.13
CA LYS A 44 2.08 14.00 -0.32
C LYS A 44 2.12 13.57 -1.79
N ILE A 45 3.16 12.84 -2.20
CA ILE A 45 3.25 12.27 -3.55
C ILE A 45 2.04 11.37 -3.83
N ASN A 46 1.63 10.61 -2.82
CA ASN A 46 0.46 9.75 -2.88
C ASN A 46 -0.83 10.54 -3.18
N ASP A 47 -1.04 11.71 -2.56
CA ASP A 47 -2.22 12.55 -2.80
C ASP A 47 -2.28 13.00 -4.28
N VAL A 48 -1.14 13.37 -4.86
CA VAL A 48 -1.03 13.76 -6.28
C VAL A 48 -1.36 12.59 -7.20
N ILE A 49 -0.81 11.40 -6.90
CA ILE A 49 -1.10 10.18 -7.66
C ILE A 49 -2.60 9.89 -7.61
N MET A 50 -3.22 9.96 -6.44
CA MET A 50 -4.64 9.65 -6.26
C MET A 50 -5.55 10.66 -6.95
N LEU A 51 -5.20 11.95 -6.95
CA LEU A 51 -5.90 12.97 -7.73
C LEU A 51 -5.85 12.67 -9.24
N PHE A 52 -4.67 12.33 -9.75
CA PHE A 52 -4.50 11.96 -11.16
C PHE A 52 -5.32 10.72 -11.54
N LEU A 53 -5.27 9.67 -10.70
CA LEU A 53 -6.07 8.46 -10.90
C LEU A 53 -7.56 8.74 -10.86
N THR A 54 -8.01 9.64 -9.99
CA THR A 54 -9.41 10.09 -9.91
C THR A 54 -9.85 10.74 -11.21
N MET A 55 -9.05 11.68 -11.74
CA MET A 55 -9.35 12.31 -13.03
C MET A 55 -9.49 11.29 -14.16
N LEU A 56 -8.61 10.28 -14.20
CA LEU A 56 -8.70 9.19 -15.16
C LEU A 56 -9.96 8.33 -15.00
N CYS A 57 -10.36 8.05 -13.75
CA CYS A 57 -11.58 7.32 -13.45
C CYS A 57 -12.83 8.07 -13.94
N PHE A 58 -12.92 9.36 -13.65
CA PHE A 58 -14.07 10.18 -14.04
C PHE A 58 -14.15 10.43 -15.57
N SER A 59 -12.99 10.50 -16.27
CA SER A 59 -12.96 10.67 -17.72
C SER A 59 -13.61 9.52 -18.50
N LYS A 60 -13.75 8.34 -17.88
CA LYS A 60 -14.27 7.11 -18.50
C LYS A 60 -15.71 6.76 -18.12
N SER A 61 -16.57 7.75 -17.83
CA SER A 61 -18.01 7.54 -17.52
C SER A 61 -18.25 6.47 -16.45
N TYR A 62 -17.60 6.61 -15.30
CA TYR A 62 -17.79 5.72 -14.17
C TYR A 62 -19.24 5.81 -13.66
N ARG A 63 -19.95 4.69 -13.64
CA ARG A 63 -21.26 4.60 -12.99
C ARG A 63 -21.10 4.31 -11.51
N PHE A 64 -21.57 5.23 -10.69
CA PHE A 64 -21.54 5.11 -9.24
C PHE A 64 -22.47 3.96 -8.80
N GLU A 65 -21.94 2.94 -8.17
CA GLU A 65 -22.73 1.83 -7.68
C GLU A 65 -23.21 2.03 -6.25
N ARG A 66 -24.36 1.41 -5.92
CA ARG A 66 -24.93 1.44 -4.58
C ARG A 66 -23.94 0.97 -3.50
N LYS A 67 -23.13 -0.07 -3.80
CA LYS A 67 -22.10 -0.58 -2.87
C LYS A 67 -21.00 0.44 -2.60
N THR A 68 -20.55 1.17 -3.63
CA THR A 68 -19.58 2.25 -3.49
C THR A 68 -20.14 3.39 -2.68
N GLY A 69 -21.42 3.74 -2.91
CA GLY A 69 -22.12 4.75 -2.13
C GLY A 69 -22.18 4.38 -0.65
N PHE A 70 -22.50 3.14 -0.33
CA PHE A 70 -22.53 2.67 1.06
C PHE A 70 -21.14 2.74 1.72
N LEU A 71 -20.09 2.32 1.02
CA LEU A 71 -18.72 2.44 1.51
C LEU A 71 -18.32 3.90 1.77
N CYS A 72 -18.65 4.80 0.85
CA CYS A 72 -18.39 6.23 1.02
C CYS A 72 -19.14 6.83 2.22
N ILE A 73 -20.41 6.46 2.42
CA ILE A 73 -21.21 6.91 3.59
C ILE A 73 -20.56 6.39 4.88
N TRP A 74 -20.14 5.14 4.92
CA TRP A 74 -19.50 4.55 6.08
C TRP A 74 -18.16 5.24 6.40
N LEU A 75 -17.31 5.49 5.39
CA LEU A 75 -16.06 6.24 5.54
C LEU A 75 -16.30 7.70 5.96
N LEU A 76 -17.33 8.34 5.43
CA LEU A 76 -17.76 9.68 5.89
C LEU A 76 -18.10 9.68 7.37
N GLY A 77 -18.89 8.71 7.84
CA GLY A 77 -19.23 8.56 9.26
C GLY A 77 -17.99 8.42 10.14
N LEU A 78 -17.07 7.53 9.78
CA LEU A 78 -15.82 7.34 10.52
C LEU A 78 -14.93 8.60 10.49
N GLY A 79 -14.82 9.26 9.34
CA GLY A 79 -14.05 10.48 9.19
C GLY A 79 -14.61 11.64 10.02
N LEU A 80 -15.93 11.80 10.08
CA LEU A 80 -16.58 12.79 10.93
C LEU A 80 -16.31 12.53 12.41
N ILE A 81 -16.38 11.27 12.86
CA ILE A 81 -16.03 10.90 14.25
C ILE A 81 -14.58 11.30 14.53
N GLY A 82 -13.64 11.04 13.61
CA GLY A 82 -12.24 11.44 13.74
C GLY A 82 -12.08 12.97 13.82
N ILE A 83 -12.79 13.72 12.98
CA ILE A 83 -12.76 15.19 12.99
C ILE A 83 -13.30 15.73 14.33
N PHE A 84 -14.42 15.21 14.84
CA PHE A 84 -14.97 15.62 16.13
C PHE A 84 -14.02 15.27 17.29
N GLY A 85 -13.35 14.12 17.24
CA GLY A 85 -12.32 13.75 18.22
C GLY A 85 -11.15 14.73 18.22
N ASN A 86 -10.68 15.15 17.04
CA ASN A 86 -9.60 16.12 16.89
C ASN A 86 -10.00 17.54 17.31
N LEU A 87 -11.26 17.94 17.10
CA LEU A 87 -11.83 19.20 17.64
C LEU A 87 -11.72 19.24 19.16
N ALA A 88 -12.03 18.13 19.83
CA ALA A 88 -11.95 18.05 21.29
C ALA A 88 -10.52 18.11 21.82
N SER A 89 -9.52 17.71 21.02
CA SER A 89 -8.10 17.68 21.38
C SER A 89 -7.27 18.85 20.85
N ASN A 90 -7.90 19.86 20.21
CA ASN A 90 -7.20 20.99 19.55
C ASN A 90 -6.10 20.58 18.55
N THR A 91 -6.26 19.42 17.93
CA THR A 91 -5.33 18.93 16.90
C THR A 91 -5.70 19.46 15.51
N ASP A 92 -4.78 19.33 14.55
CA ASP A 92 -4.89 19.90 13.22
C ASP A 92 -6.10 19.41 12.42
N MET A 93 -7.17 20.21 12.37
CA MET A 93 -8.40 19.93 11.65
C MET A 93 -8.21 19.87 10.13
N ALA A 94 -7.30 20.67 9.58
CA ALA A 94 -7.09 20.76 8.14
C ALA A 94 -6.59 19.41 7.59
N ASN A 95 -5.65 18.77 8.29
CA ASN A 95 -5.16 17.44 7.92
C ASN A 95 -6.22 16.35 8.09
N SER A 96 -7.04 16.43 9.14
CA SER A 96 -8.14 15.47 9.35
C SER A 96 -9.15 15.55 8.21
N PHE A 97 -9.51 16.75 7.77
CA PHE A 97 -10.43 16.96 6.65
C PHE A 97 -9.82 16.52 5.32
N LYS A 98 -8.53 16.82 5.08
CA LYS A 98 -7.78 16.32 3.91
C LYS A 98 -7.79 14.80 3.88
N ASN A 99 -7.46 14.15 4.98
CA ASN A 99 -7.43 12.67 5.06
C ASN A 99 -8.80 12.05 4.77
N LEU A 100 -9.90 12.66 5.24
CA LEU A 100 -11.25 12.19 4.91
C LEU A 100 -11.50 12.25 3.40
N ILE A 101 -11.15 13.36 2.74
CA ILE A 101 -11.29 13.50 1.28
C ILE A 101 -10.46 12.43 0.57
N VAL A 102 -9.22 12.22 0.99
CA VAL A 102 -8.33 11.21 0.42
C VAL A 102 -8.93 9.81 0.57
N TRP A 103 -9.49 9.44 1.72
CA TRP A 103 -10.16 8.14 1.91
C TRP A 103 -11.36 7.94 0.99
N LEU A 104 -12.17 8.99 0.77
CA LEU A 104 -13.28 8.93 -0.19
C LEU A 104 -12.78 8.73 -1.62
N ILE A 105 -11.72 9.43 -1.99
CA ILE A 105 -11.05 9.26 -3.28
C ILE A 105 -10.57 7.80 -3.44
N TYR A 106 -9.90 7.26 -2.43
CA TYR A 106 -9.46 5.86 -2.43
C TYR A 106 -10.62 4.89 -2.63
N ALA A 107 -11.74 5.08 -1.92
CA ALA A 107 -12.90 4.21 -2.04
C ALA A 107 -13.46 4.20 -3.47
N VAL A 108 -13.58 5.37 -4.10
CA VAL A 108 -14.05 5.50 -5.48
C VAL A 108 -13.06 4.85 -6.45
N CYS A 109 -11.77 5.15 -6.32
CA CYS A 109 -10.73 4.63 -7.19
C CYS A 109 -10.58 3.11 -7.07
N LEU A 110 -10.65 2.54 -5.86
CA LEU A 110 -10.58 1.10 -5.65
C LEU A 110 -11.77 0.37 -6.28
N THR A 111 -12.98 0.92 -6.18
CA THR A 111 -14.14 0.31 -6.82
C THR A 111 -14.07 0.36 -8.34
N TYR A 112 -13.53 1.43 -8.90
CA TYR A 112 -13.22 1.51 -10.33
C TYR A 112 -12.16 0.48 -10.74
N LEU A 113 -11.04 0.43 -10.03
CA LEU A 113 -9.96 -0.51 -10.27
C LEU A 113 -10.48 -1.95 -10.33
N TRP A 114 -11.32 -2.33 -9.35
CA TRP A 114 -11.82 -3.70 -9.21
C TRP A 114 -12.69 -4.17 -10.37
N LYS A 115 -13.32 -3.24 -11.09
CA LYS A 115 -14.21 -3.52 -12.22
C LYS A 115 -13.54 -3.43 -13.58
N THR A 116 -12.30 -3.02 -13.61
CA THR A 116 -11.57 -2.80 -14.87
C THR A 116 -10.45 -3.82 -15.03
N PRO A 117 -9.95 -4.02 -16.27
CA PRO A 117 -8.75 -4.82 -16.50
C PRO A 117 -7.50 -4.32 -15.76
N CYS A 118 -7.56 -3.10 -15.19
CA CYS A 118 -6.48 -2.57 -14.36
C CYS A 118 -6.26 -3.40 -13.09
N ARG A 119 -7.29 -4.11 -12.59
CA ARG A 119 -7.20 -4.99 -11.41
C ARG A 119 -6.07 -6.01 -11.54
N ASP A 120 -6.02 -6.72 -12.66
CA ASP A 120 -5.04 -7.80 -12.83
C ASP A 120 -3.61 -7.24 -12.92
N LYS A 121 -3.46 -6.05 -13.53
CA LYS A 121 -2.19 -5.32 -13.56
C LYS A 121 -1.80 -4.79 -12.18
N PHE A 122 -2.75 -4.27 -11.44
CA PHE A 122 -2.54 -3.85 -10.05
C PHE A 122 -2.06 -5.02 -9.16
N LEU A 123 -2.73 -6.18 -9.24
CA LEU A 123 -2.32 -7.36 -8.47
C LEU A 123 -0.93 -7.86 -8.86
N GLN A 124 -0.59 -7.82 -10.16
CA GLN A 124 0.77 -8.15 -10.63
C GLN A 124 1.82 -7.20 -10.04
N TRP A 125 1.55 -5.89 -10.00
CA TRP A 125 2.48 -4.91 -9.43
C TRP A 125 2.57 -5.03 -7.91
N ILE A 126 1.45 -5.27 -7.20
CA ILE A 126 1.49 -5.59 -5.76
C ILE A 126 2.41 -6.80 -5.50
N GLU A 127 2.28 -7.85 -6.30
CA GLU A 127 3.10 -9.04 -6.14
C GLU A 127 4.59 -8.74 -6.33
N ILE A 128 4.96 -7.98 -7.35
CA ILE A 128 6.36 -7.59 -7.62
C ILE A 128 6.91 -6.75 -6.45
N ILE A 129 6.17 -5.71 -6.04
CA ILE A 129 6.58 -4.82 -4.96
C ILE A 129 6.68 -5.60 -3.63
N ALA A 130 5.73 -6.49 -3.34
CA ALA A 130 5.74 -7.32 -2.14
C ALA A 130 6.94 -8.30 -2.12
N ILE A 131 7.33 -8.88 -3.26
CA ILE A 131 8.54 -9.72 -3.35
C ILE A 131 9.78 -8.89 -3.01
N ILE A 132 9.93 -7.72 -3.63
CA ILE A 132 11.08 -6.83 -3.40
C ILE A 132 11.13 -6.42 -1.92
N ALA A 133 10.00 -5.98 -1.38
CA ALA A 133 9.91 -5.58 0.03
C ALA A 133 10.22 -6.73 0.98
N SER A 134 9.71 -7.93 0.71
CA SER A 134 9.94 -9.12 1.54
C SER A 134 11.41 -9.55 1.54
N ILE A 135 12.07 -9.52 0.39
CA ILE A 135 13.51 -9.81 0.29
C ILE A 135 14.29 -8.77 1.08
N LEU A 136 13.95 -7.48 0.94
CA LEU A 136 14.63 -6.42 1.66
C LEU A 136 14.46 -6.55 3.17
N VAL A 137 13.27 -6.91 3.67
CA VAL A 137 13.03 -7.19 5.10
C VAL A 137 13.94 -8.29 5.61
N ILE A 138 14.07 -9.40 4.87
CA ILE A 138 14.95 -10.50 5.27
C ILE A 138 16.41 -10.02 5.32
N LEU A 139 16.85 -9.26 4.34
CA LEU A 139 18.20 -8.71 4.31
C LEU A 139 18.44 -7.71 5.44
N GLN A 140 17.49 -6.81 5.73
CA GLN A 140 17.56 -5.87 6.86
C GLN A 140 17.62 -6.62 8.19
N PHE A 141 16.80 -7.67 8.36
CA PHE A 141 16.80 -8.49 9.56
C PHE A 141 18.17 -9.14 9.78
N VAL A 142 18.69 -9.83 8.77
CA VAL A 142 20.00 -10.51 8.87
C VAL A 142 21.11 -9.49 9.10
N SER A 143 21.14 -8.38 8.37
CA SER A 143 22.17 -7.35 8.50
C SER A 143 22.15 -6.69 9.89
N GLY A 144 20.97 -6.46 10.46
CA GLY A 144 20.82 -5.95 11.80
C GLY A 144 21.45 -6.86 12.86
N TYR A 145 21.21 -8.18 12.78
CA TYR A 145 21.80 -9.15 13.72
C TYR A 145 23.32 -9.33 13.54
N VAL A 146 23.82 -9.21 12.32
CA VAL A 146 25.26 -9.31 12.02
C VAL A 146 25.98 -7.99 12.32
N GLY A 147 25.26 -6.89 12.54
CA GLY A 147 25.84 -5.57 12.79
C GLY A 147 26.38 -4.89 11.52
N ILE A 148 25.92 -5.32 10.34
CA ILE A 148 26.30 -4.73 9.06
C ILE A 148 25.27 -3.68 8.69
N GLY A 149 25.71 -2.42 8.50
CA GLY A 149 24.80 -1.36 8.02
C GLY A 149 24.22 -1.68 6.64
N MET A 150 22.92 -1.51 6.48
CA MET A 150 22.20 -1.70 5.25
C MET A 150 21.28 -0.51 4.95
N TRP A 151 20.85 -0.38 3.70
CA TRP A 151 19.84 0.60 3.31
C TRP A 151 18.54 0.42 4.10
N ASP A 152 18.06 1.51 4.69
CA ASP A 152 16.87 1.56 5.54
C ASP A 152 15.54 1.53 4.78
N GLY A 153 15.59 1.45 3.46
CA GLY A 153 14.41 1.41 2.60
C GLY A 153 13.92 2.79 2.13
N ARG A 154 14.47 3.88 2.66
CA ARG A 154 14.11 5.23 2.26
C ARG A 154 14.59 5.54 0.84
N ILE A 155 13.70 6.09 0.00
CA ILE A 155 14.07 6.48 -1.36
C ILE A 155 14.96 7.74 -1.31
N PRO A 156 16.21 7.66 -1.80
CA PRO A 156 17.11 8.80 -1.80
C PRO A 156 16.55 9.97 -2.61
N GLY A 157 16.73 11.20 -2.11
CA GLY A 157 16.33 12.41 -2.81
C GLY A 157 14.86 12.80 -2.65
N LEU A 158 14.01 11.96 -2.04
CA LEU A 158 12.64 12.34 -1.68
C LEU A 158 12.58 12.89 -0.25
N ALA A 159 11.88 14.03 -0.09
CA ALA A 159 11.69 14.65 1.21
C ALA A 159 10.58 13.95 1.99
N LEU A 160 10.80 13.76 3.30
CA LEU A 160 9.78 13.29 4.24
C LEU A 160 9.05 14.48 4.84
N GLY A 161 7.78 14.31 5.19
CA GLY A 161 7.03 15.30 5.96
C GLY A 161 7.69 15.58 7.31
N LYS A 162 7.58 16.82 7.80
CA LYS A 162 8.17 17.23 9.07
C LYS A 162 7.77 16.36 10.26
N TYR A 163 6.56 15.80 10.20
CA TYR A 163 6.00 14.93 11.23
C TYR A 163 5.97 13.45 10.83
N ASP A 164 6.35 13.13 9.58
CA ASP A 164 6.43 11.76 9.09
C ASP A 164 7.84 11.21 9.38
N GLY A 165 8.06 10.72 10.59
CA GLY A 165 9.31 10.05 10.95
C GLY A 165 9.48 8.76 10.14
N TRP A 166 10.68 8.52 9.60
CA TRP A 166 11.05 7.22 9.04
C TRP A 166 11.51 6.32 10.18
N ALA A 167 10.82 5.20 10.43
CA ALA A 167 11.12 4.34 11.57
C ALA A 167 12.51 3.66 11.49
N GLY A 168 13.09 3.56 10.27
CA GLY A 168 14.31 2.79 10.09
C GLY A 168 14.13 1.30 10.43
N TYR A 169 15.09 0.46 10.14
CA TYR A 169 15.03 -0.96 10.49
C TYR A 169 15.73 -1.29 11.82
N ILE A 170 16.39 -0.32 12.44
CA ILE A 170 16.94 -0.40 13.80
C ILE A 170 16.35 0.75 14.59
N ASP A 171 15.69 0.45 15.70
CA ASP A 171 15.21 1.48 16.63
C ASP A 171 16.39 2.12 17.34
N VAL A 172 16.57 3.42 17.15
CA VAL A 172 17.72 4.17 17.67
C VAL A 172 17.71 4.22 19.20
N ASN A 173 16.54 4.09 19.83
CA ASN A 173 16.41 4.19 21.29
C ASN A 173 16.62 2.84 22.00
N THR A 174 16.11 1.76 21.40
CA THR A 174 16.15 0.43 22.02
C THR A 174 17.19 -0.49 21.41
N GLY A 175 17.65 -0.19 20.20
CA GLY A 175 18.50 -1.09 19.41
C GLY A 175 17.75 -2.28 18.80
N ASP A 176 16.42 -2.31 18.93
CA ASP A 176 15.61 -3.41 18.41
C ASP A 176 15.59 -3.40 16.88
N ILE A 177 15.72 -4.60 16.31
CA ILE A 177 15.66 -4.77 14.85
C ILE A 177 14.20 -4.93 14.44
N ARG A 178 13.69 -3.94 13.68
CA ARG A 178 12.31 -3.86 13.20
C ARG A 178 12.27 -3.57 11.71
N PRO A 179 12.62 -4.55 10.85
CA PRO A 179 12.67 -4.35 9.40
C PRO A 179 11.34 -3.85 8.84
N ASN A 180 11.42 -2.83 8.02
CA ASN A 180 10.26 -2.17 7.39
C ASN A 180 10.28 -2.27 5.85
N GLY A 181 11.33 -2.87 5.26
CA GLY A 181 11.50 -2.97 3.82
C GLY A 181 11.62 -1.59 3.17
N ILE A 182 10.70 -1.29 2.27
CA ILE A 182 10.58 0.01 1.57
C ILE A 182 9.42 0.85 2.13
N PHE A 183 8.82 0.45 3.22
CA PHE A 183 7.71 1.15 3.85
C PHE A 183 8.19 1.99 5.03
N GLN A 184 7.44 3.03 5.36
CA GLN A 184 7.73 3.91 6.48
C GLN A 184 7.79 3.13 7.81
N GLU A 185 6.89 2.17 7.97
CA GLU A 185 6.78 1.33 9.16
C GLU A 185 6.54 -0.14 8.81
N ALA A 186 6.97 -1.02 9.68
CA ALA A 186 6.77 -2.46 9.57
C ALA A 186 5.29 -2.88 9.55
N SER A 187 4.40 -2.11 10.18
CA SER A 187 2.95 -2.32 10.16
C SER A 187 2.35 -2.13 8.76
N TYR A 188 2.77 -1.08 8.05
CA TYR A 188 2.31 -0.81 6.67
C TYR A 188 2.77 -1.88 5.70
N LEU A 189 4.01 -2.36 5.86
CA LEU A 189 4.49 -3.52 5.11
C LEU A 189 3.60 -4.74 5.34
N GLY A 190 3.25 -5.04 6.60
CA GLY A 190 2.38 -6.16 6.93
C GLY A 190 1.03 -6.10 6.23
N ILE A 191 0.38 -4.92 6.23
CA ILE A 191 -0.89 -4.70 5.51
C ILE A 191 -0.70 -4.93 4.01
N TYR A 192 0.34 -4.37 3.42
CA TYR A 192 0.60 -4.46 1.99
C TYR A 192 0.90 -5.90 1.55
N VAL A 193 1.80 -6.57 2.24
CA VAL A 193 2.23 -7.95 1.92
C VAL A 193 1.09 -8.94 2.12
N SER A 194 0.14 -8.69 3.04
CA SER A 194 -1.02 -9.55 3.24
C SER A 194 -1.88 -9.71 1.98
N VAL A 195 -2.00 -8.65 1.16
CA VAL A 195 -2.72 -8.72 -0.11
C VAL A 195 -2.02 -9.68 -1.08
N ALA A 196 -0.69 -9.59 -1.19
CA ALA A 196 0.11 -10.49 -2.00
C ALA A 196 0.09 -11.94 -1.48
N TYR A 197 0.04 -12.11 -0.14
CA TYR A 197 -0.10 -13.41 0.52
C TYR A 197 -1.41 -14.11 0.13
N VAL A 198 -2.55 -13.39 0.20
CA VAL A 198 -3.85 -13.91 -0.24
C VAL A 198 -3.85 -14.26 -1.72
N GLN A 199 -3.23 -13.43 -2.55
CA GLN A 199 -3.12 -13.69 -3.98
C GLN A 199 -2.28 -14.96 -4.24
N ALA A 200 -1.13 -15.09 -3.59
CA ALA A 200 -0.26 -16.27 -3.71
C ALA A 200 -0.98 -17.56 -3.24
N PHE A 201 -1.82 -17.45 -2.21
CA PHE A 201 -2.65 -18.56 -1.78
C PHE A 201 -3.65 -18.97 -2.85
N LYS A 202 -4.40 -18.03 -3.44
CA LYS A 202 -5.37 -18.31 -4.51
C LYS A 202 -4.72 -18.94 -5.75
N GLU A 203 -3.48 -18.62 -6.01
CA GLU A 203 -2.70 -19.14 -7.14
C GLU A 203 -1.87 -20.38 -6.78
N GLU A 204 -2.02 -20.90 -5.56
CA GLU A 204 -1.30 -22.08 -5.02
C GLU A 204 0.23 -21.94 -5.08
N LYS A 205 0.74 -20.71 -5.01
CA LYS A 205 2.17 -20.40 -5.07
C LYS A 205 2.83 -20.51 -3.70
N ILE A 206 3.01 -21.73 -3.18
CA ILE A 206 3.50 -22.03 -1.83
C ILE A 206 4.82 -21.30 -1.52
N LYS A 207 5.78 -21.26 -2.44
CA LYS A 207 7.08 -20.57 -2.22
C LYS A 207 6.90 -19.08 -1.94
N ARG A 208 5.97 -18.40 -2.62
CA ARG A 208 5.68 -16.99 -2.39
C ARG A 208 4.95 -16.79 -1.07
N MET A 209 4.00 -17.66 -0.74
CA MET A 209 3.33 -17.63 0.57
C MET A 209 4.34 -17.71 1.71
N LEU A 210 5.29 -18.65 1.63
CA LEU A 210 6.34 -18.78 2.63
C LEU A 210 7.23 -17.54 2.72
N LEU A 211 7.64 -16.97 1.57
CA LEU A 211 8.41 -15.72 1.54
C LEU A 211 7.69 -14.60 2.27
N TYR A 212 6.39 -14.40 1.98
CA TYR A 212 5.58 -13.35 2.59
C TYR A 212 5.37 -13.59 4.09
N ALA A 213 5.04 -14.83 4.48
CA ALA A 213 4.86 -15.16 5.89
C ALA A 213 6.15 -14.95 6.70
N ILE A 214 7.29 -15.40 6.19
CA ILE A 214 8.61 -15.21 6.82
C ILE A 214 8.92 -13.72 6.94
N SER A 215 8.73 -12.94 5.88
CA SER A 215 8.98 -11.49 5.94
C SER A 215 8.10 -10.80 6.96
N MET A 216 6.80 -11.12 7.03
CA MET A 216 5.89 -10.54 8.03
C MET A 216 6.29 -10.90 9.47
N LEU A 217 6.76 -12.11 9.73
CA LEU A 217 7.27 -12.51 11.04
C LEU A 217 8.57 -11.76 11.39
N MET A 218 9.48 -11.62 10.42
CA MET A 218 10.76 -10.93 10.62
C MET A 218 10.62 -9.43 10.85
N THR A 219 9.47 -8.80 10.51
CA THR A 219 9.23 -7.38 10.85
C THR A 219 9.16 -7.12 12.35
N THR A 220 8.98 -8.15 13.18
CA THR A 220 8.71 -8.05 14.62
C THR A 220 7.52 -7.14 14.99
N SER A 221 6.72 -6.75 14.00
CA SER A 221 5.55 -5.91 14.18
C SER A 221 4.35 -6.74 14.64
N VAL A 222 3.80 -6.41 15.81
CA VAL A 222 2.59 -7.06 16.35
C VAL A 222 1.43 -6.96 15.34
N VAL A 223 1.28 -5.82 14.67
CA VAL A 223 0.24 -5.60 13.65
C VAL A 223 0.43 -6.55 12.46
N ALA A 224 1.65 -6.67 11.94
CA ALA A 224 1.94 -7.58 10.83
C ALA A 224 1.68 -9.04 11.19
N ILE A 225 2.03 -9.45 12.41
CA ILE A 225 1.79 -10.82 12.91
C ILE A 225 0.30 -11.09 13.07
N ILE A 226 -0.45 -10.16 13.67
CA ILE A 226 -1.92 -10.29 13.80
C ILE A 226 -2.57 -10.42 12.42
N ILE A 227 -2.19 -9.59 11.47
CA ILE A 227 -2.72 -9.63 10.10
C ILE A 227 -2.40 -10.99 9.44
N LEU A 228 -1.16 -11.49 9.58
CA LEU A 228 -0.76 -12.78 9.05
C LEU A 228 -1.63 -13.92 9.63
N VAL A 229 -1.77 -13.96 10.96
CA VAL A 229 -2.56 -14.99 11.65
C VAL A 229 -4.03 -14.90 11.22
N THR A 230 -4.63 -13.71 11.29
CA THR A 230 -6.03 -13.50 10.93
C THR A 230 -6.30 -13.87 9.47
N THR A 231 -5.43 -13.46 8.56
CA THR A 231 -5.55 -13.79 7.14
C THR A 231 -5.44 -15.29 6.91
N THR A 232 -4.50 -15.96 7.55
CA THR A 232 -4.32 -17.42 7.44
C THR A 232 -5.54 -18.17 7.96
N VAL A 233 -6.08 -17.76 9.12
CA VAL A 233 -7.29 -18.36 9.71
C VAL A 233 -8.49 -18.19 8.77
N LEU A 234 -8.71 -16.99 8.24
CA LEU A 234 -9.79 -16.73 7.28
C LEU A 234 -9.68 -17.59 6.03
N ILE A 235 -8.47 -17.73 5.48
CA ILE A 235 -8.19 -18.60 4.35
C ILE A 235 -8.54 -20.06 4.65
N LEU A 236 -8.14 -20.57 5.83
CA LEU A 236 -8.44 -21.93 6.24
C LEU A 236 -9.94 -22.17 6.40
N ILE A 237 -10.65 -21.22 7.04
CA ILE A 237 -12.11 -21.29 7.17
C ILE A 237 -12.78 -21.34 5.79
N MET A 238 -12.37 -20.47 4.88
CA MET A 238 -12.91 -20.45 3.51
C MET A 238 -12.64 -21.74 2.75
N LYS A 239 -11.50 -22.40 2.98
CA LYS A 239 -11.16 -23.68 2.34
C LYS A 239 -11.93 -24.86 2.92
N LEU A 240 -12.29 -24.79 4.20
CA LEU A 240 -13.08 -25.83 4.88
C LEU A 240 -14.58 -25.73 4.61
N SER A 241 -15.05 -24.55 4.16
CA SER A 241 -16.46 -24.28 3.84
C SER A 241 -16.83 -24.56 2.37
N LEU A 242 -15.87 -24.94 1.55
CA LEU A 242 -16.04 -25.35 0.15
C LEU A 242 -15.92 -26.88 0.01
#